data_a7115faf979d3abeac3ea4b3d71929f6
#
_entry.id   a7115faf979d3abeac3ea4b3d71929f6
#
_cell.length_a   1.000
_cell.length_b   1.000
_cell.length_c   1.000
_cell.angle_alpha   90.00
_cell.angle_beta   90.00
_cell.angle_gamma   90.00
#
_symmetry.space_group_name_H-M   'P 1'
#
loop_
_entity.id
_entity.type
_entity.pdbx_description
1 polymer ?
#
loop_
_entity_poly.entity_id
_entity_poly.type
_entity_poly.pdbx_seq_one_letter_code
_entity_poly.pdbx_strand_id
1 'polypeptide(L)'
;MRRRNYSGYTSRYRHRRLNFGVLLRVALFALLVGVIGFSATMVYRAFRSETVIADLQAQNEKLQQTVDRYAAVMPDPELTEAVQAQPLSYQTMYPKMKVDPIPTVHTAPRGTVYLTFDGGPSQNTITILDTLKKYGQKATFFVTGSAIPGNEAILKRMVDEGHTVGVRSYASNYASIYTSPDAYLEDFHQAYQAVYNACGVYPTIFRFPGGSVSPYSRAVYEQIIAEMLRRGFVYYDWSVSAGDDTSAARTITQITQTVLTGVQSTSSTPIVLLHDSADRGDTAYAFANLVTELQKAGYTCDRLTNIVRPVTFAYVD
;
A
#
# COMPACT_ATOMS: atom_id res chain seq x y z
N MET A 1 92.54 4.99 -19.63
CA MET A 1 91.75 3.80 -19.96
C MET A 1 91.28 3.15 -18.66
N ARG A 2 90.01 3.32 -18.24
CA ARG A 2 89.49 2.71 -17.03
C ARG A 2 88.27 1.90 -17.40
N ARG A 3 88.31 0.60 -17.20
CA ARG A 3 87.17 -0.31 -17.30
C ARG A 3 86.32 -0.19 -16.04
N ARG A 4 85.02 0.04 -16.19
CA ARG A 4 84.04 -0.04 -15.11
C ARG A 4 83.39 -1.41 -15.17
N ASN A 5 83.52 -2.18 -14.06
CA ASN A 5 82.85 -3.43 -13.81
C ASN A 5 81.40 -3.10 -13.36
N TYR A 6 80.39 -3.67 -14.04
CA TYR A 6 79.00 -3.72 -13.55
C TYR A 6 78.84 -5.04 -12.80
N SER A 7 78.61 -4.92 -11.50
CA SER A 7 78.20 -6.03 -10.62
C SER A 7 76.69 -6.22 -10.75
N GLY A 8 76.24 -7.38 -11.25
CA GLY A 8 74.87 -7.75 -11.36
C GLY A 8 74.30 -8.21 -10.01
N TYR A 9 73.28 -7.54 -9.56
CA TYR A 9 72.42 -7.98 -8.43
C TYR A 9 71.47 -9.04 -8.94
N THR A 10 71.66 -10.31 -8.58
CA THR A 10 70.70 -11.39 -8.74
C THR A 10 69.82 -11.46 -7.49
N SER A 11 68.62 -10.93 -7.58
CA SER A 11 67.59 -11.12 -6.58
C SER A 11 67.13 -12.58 -6.54
N ARG A 12 67.49 -13.32 -5.49
CA ARG A 12 66.98 -14.68 -5.24
C ARG A 12 65.58 -14.59 -4.66
N TYR A 13 64.54 -14.73 -5.49
CA TYR A 13 63.19 -15.03 -5.04
C TYR A 13 63.18 -16.42 -4.39
N ARG A 14 63.12 -16.46 -3.06
CA ARG A 14 62.88 -17.67 -2.28
C ARG A 14 61.42 -18.03 -2.42
N HIS A 15 61.04 -18.94 -3.32
CA HIS A 15 59.75 -19.59 -3.32
C HIS A 15 59.55 -20.32 -1.99
N ARG A 16 58.79 -19.73 -1.06
CA ARG A 16 58.27 -20.46 0.12
C ARG A 16 57.32 -21.53 -0.44
N ARG A 17 57.74 -22.77 -0.51
CA ARG A 17 56.83 -23.91 -0.73
C ARG A 17 55.83 -23.93 0.42
N LEU A 18 54.59 -23.51 0.16
CA LEU A 18 53.48 -23.67 1.11
C LEU A 18 53.35 -25.16 1.39
N ASN A 19 53.54 -25.53 2.68
CA ASN A 19 53.47 -26.90 3.09
C ASN A 19 51.99 -27.37 3.01
N PHE A 20 51.71 -28.20 1.99
CA PHE A 20 50.35 -28.70 1.69
C PHE A 20 49.67 -29.30 2.94
N GLY A 21 50.42 -29.95 3.82
CA GLY A 21 49.93 -30.48 5.07
C GLY A 21 49.42 -29.42 6.05
N VAL A 22 50.01 -28.20 6.06
CA VAL A 22 49.56 -27.08 6.87
C VAL A 22 48.25 -26.50 6.30
N LEU A 23 48.18 -26.32 5.00
CA LEU A 23 46.98 -25.85 4.30
C LEU A 23 45.79 -26.80 4.54
N LEU A 24 46.02 -28.11 4.43
CA LEU A 24 45.00 -29.13 4.65
C LEU A 24 44.50 -29.09 6.12
N ARG A 25 45.37 -28.94 7.10
CA ARG A 25 45.01 -28.82 8.52
C ARG A 25 44.19 -27.55 8.80
N VAL A 26 44.58 -26.42 8.22
CA VAL A 26 43.82 -25.16 8.35
C VAL A 26 42.45 -25.28 7.68
N ALA A 27 42.32 -25.90 6.53
CA ALA A 27 41.05 -26.14 5.83
C ALA A 27 40.12 -27.07 6.67
N LEU A 28 40.67 -28.17 7.21
CA LEU A 28 39.91 -29.08 8.08
C LEU A 28 39.47 -28.40 9.36
N PHE A 29 40.31 -27.56 9.99
CA PHE A 29 39.94 -26.80 11.18
C PHE A 29 38.83 -25.78 10.87
N ALA A 30 38.92 -25.05 9.76
CA ALA A 30 37.90 -24.11 9.32
C ALA A 30 36.54 -24.81 9.05
N LEU A 31 36.59 -25.99 8.43
CA LEU A 31 35.39 -26.84 8.19
C LEU A 31 34.77 -27.32 9.50
N LEU A 32 35.60 -27.76 10.47
CA LEU A 32 35.13 -28.19 11.80
C LEU A 32 34.44 -27.03 12.54
N VAL A 33 35.05 -25.83 12.54
CA VAL A 33 34.47 -24.63 13.15
C VAL A 33 33.15 -24.25 12.47
N GLY A 34 33.07 -24.36 11.16
CA GLY A 34 31.84 -24.12 10.39
C GLY A 34 30.71 -25.11 10.77
N VAL A 35 31.04 -26.40 10.91
CA VAL A 35 30.06 -27.43 11.33
C VAL A 35 29.58 -27.19 12.76
N ILE A 36 30.48 -26.85 13.68
CA ILE A 36 30.10 -26.55 15.08
C ILE A 36 29.22 -25.30 15.14
N GLY A 37 29.58 -24.24 14.42
CA GLY A 37 28.78 -23.02 14.35
C GLY A 37 27.39 -23.24 13.74
N PHE A 38 27.29 -24.05 12.69
CA PHE A 38 26.02 -24.43 12.07
C PHE A 38 25.16 -25.27 13.03
N SER A 39 25.77 -26.26 13.70
CA SER A 39 25.07 -27.09 14.68
C SER A 39 24.56 -26.25 15.86
N ALA A 40 25.38 -25.33 16.38
CA ALA A 40 24.98 -24.42 17.46
C ALA A 40 23.82 -23.51 17.07
N THR A 41 23.80 -22.98 15.83
CA THR A 41 22.69 -22.17 15.33
C THR A 41 21.41 -22.98 15.11
N MET A 42 21.52 -24.23 14.67
CA MET A 42 20.37 -25.13 14.54
C MET A 42 19.78 -25.49 15.91
N VAL A 43 20.61 -25.81 16.88
CA VAL A 43 20.18 -26.08 18.28
C VAL A 43 19.52 -24.84 18.88
N TYR A 44 20.10 -23.65 18.70
CA TYR A 44 19.51 -22.39 19.18
C TYR A 44 18.15 -22.11 18.54
N ARG A 45 18.00 -22.34 17.22
CA ARG A 45 16.72 -22.20 16.52
C ARG A 45 15.67 -23.22 17.01
N ALA A 46 16.08 -24.47 17.25
CA ALA A 46 15.20 -25.49 17.82
C ALA A 46 14.73 -25.10 19.23
N PHE A 47 15.64 -24.67 20.11
CA PHE A 47 15.28 -24.21 21.45
C PHE A 47 14.33 -23.00 21.42
N ARG A 48 14.57 -22.04 20.52
CA ARG A 48 13.71 -20.86 20.38
C ARG A 48 12.32 -21.25 19.85
N SER A 49 12.23 -22.23 18.96
CA SER A 49 10.92 -22.71 18.47
C SER A 49 10.14 -23.47 19.55
N GLU A 50 10.81 -24.25 20.39
CA GLU A 50 10.16 -24.94 21.51
C GLU A 50 9.64 -23.96 22.57
N THR A 51 10.41 -22.91 22.91
CA THR A 51 9.94 -21.88 23.85
C THR A 51 8.76 -21.08 23.29
N VAL A 52 8.75 -20.75 22.00
CA VAL A 52 7.62 -20.08 21.35
C VAL A 52 6.39 -21.01 21.29
N ILE A 53 6.58 -22.29 21.00
CA ILE A 53 5.47 -23.27 21.01
C ILE A 53 4.89 -23.42 22.41
N ALA A 54 5.73 -23.52 23.44
CA ALA A 54 5.29 -23.60 24.84
C ALA A 54 4.51 -22.33 25.27
N ASP A 55 4.98 -21.15 24.88
CA ASP A 55 4.30 -19.88 25.17
C ASP A 55 2.94 -19.78 24.47
N LEU A 56 2.87 -20.17 23.19
CA LEU A 56 1.63 -20.24 22.44
C LEU A 56 0.64 -21.26 23.01
N GLN A 57 1.14 -22.41 23.50
CA GLN A 57 0.31 -23.41 24.18
C GLN A 57 -0.27 -22.86 25.48
N ALA A 58 0.57 -22.21 26.31
CA ALA A 58 0.12 -21.56 27.53
C ALA A 58 -0.90 -20.43 27.29
N GLN A 59 -0.70 -19.64 26.24
CA GLN A 59 -1.68 -18.63 25.82
C GLN A 59 -2.98 -19.26 25.36
N ASN A 60 -2.92 -20.35 24.60
CA ASN A 60 -4.10 -21.06 24.13
C ASN A 60 -4.89 -21.72 25.26
N GLU A 61 -4.21 -22.32 26.24
CA GLU A 61 -4.85 -22.84 27.45
C GLU A 61 -5.53 -21.72 28.29
N LYS A 62 -4.87 -20.56 28.43
CA LYS A 62 -5.44 -19.42 29.09
C LYS A 62 -6.66 -18.85 28.36
N LEU A 63 -6.60 -18.83 27.04
CA LEU A 63 -7.72 -18.43 26.19
C LEU A 63 -8.88 -19.41 26.32
N GLN A 64 -8.61 -20.70 26.30
CA GLN A 64 -9.61 -21.75 26.49
C GLN A 64 -10.28 -21.66 27.86
N GLN A 65 -9.51 -21.49 28.94
CA GLN A 65 -10.06 -21.27 30.28
C GLN A 65 -10.93 -20.01 30.34
N THR A 66 -10.58 -18.98 29.58
CA THR A 66 -11.39 -17.76 29.48
C THR A 66 -12.67 -18.02 28.74
N VAL A 67 -12.63 -18.73 27.61
CA VAL A 67 -13.81 -19.18 26.85
C VAL A 67 -14.72 -20.04 27.71
N ASP A 68 -14.16 -21.04 28.43
CA ASP A 68 -14.94 -21.92 29.31
C ASP A 68 -15.59 -21.16 30.45
N ARG A 69 -14.89 -20.14 31.00
CA ARG A 69 -15.45 -19.26 32.04
C ARG A 69 -16.61 -18.42 31.49
N TYR A 70 -16.49 -17.88 30.30
CA TYR A 70 -17.58 -17.15 29.65
C TYR A 70 -18.73 -18.08 29.26
N ALA A 71 -18.46 -19.30 28.78
CA ALA A 71 -19.46 -20.29 28.49
C ALA A 71 -20.24 -20.75 29.72
N ALA A 72 -19.57 -20.83 30.88
CA ALA A 72 -20.23 -21.17 32.15
C ALA A 72 -21.13 -20.04 32.73
N VAL A 73 -20.95 -18.80 32.27
CA VAL A 73 -21.76 -17.63 32.68
C VAL A 73 -22.80 -17.24 31.63
N MET A 74 -22.69 -17.80 30.40
CA MET A 74 -23.70 -17.57 29.37
C MET A 74 -24.98 -18.30 29.72
N PRO A 75 -26.14 -17.63 29.73
CA PRO A 75 -27.41 -18.29 29.84
C PRO A 75 -27.61 -19.21 28.61
N ASP A 76 -28.38 -20.27 28.86
CA ASP A 76 -28.81 -21.36 28.00
C ASP A 76 -28.80 -21.01 26.49
N PRO A 77 -28.23 -21.88 25.62
CA PRO A 77 -28.22 -21.70 24.15
C PRO A 77 -29.61 -21.38 23.55
N GLU A 78 -30.70 -21.86 24.16
CA GLU A 78 -32.06 -21.50 23.72
C GLU A 78 -32.41 -20.02 23.91
N LEU A 79 -31.70 -19.29 24.80
CA LEU A 79 -31.86 -17.84 24.95
C LEU A 79 -31.01 -17.06 23.96
N THR A 80 -29.99 -17.69 23.35
CA THR A 80 -29.11 -17.06 22.35
C THR A 80 -29.73 -17.03 20.96
N GLU A 81 -30.71 -17.89 20.64
CA GLU A 81 -31.43 -17.79 19.35
C GLU A 81 -32.38 -16.57 19.30
N ALA A 82 -32.74 -15.97 20.44
CA ALA A 82 -33.68 -14.85 20.49
C ALA A 82 -33.02 -13.46 20.36
N VAL A 83 -31.73 -13.35 20.48
CA VAL A 83 -30.99 -12.10 20.20
C VAL A 83 -30.22 -12.24 18.90
N GLN A 84 -30.91 -12.43 17.80
CA GLN A 84 -30.37 -11.96 16.52
C GLN A 84 -30.19 -10.45 16.69
N ALA A 85 -28.94 -10.04 16.89
CA ALA A 85 -28.61 -8.62 16.96
C ALA A 85 -29.25 -7.94 15.76
N GLN A 86 -30.21 -7.05 16.00
CA GLN A 86 -30.82 -6.33 14.89
C GLN A 86 -29.71 -5.61 14.15
N PRO A 87 -29.68 -5.70 12.82
CA PRO A 87 -28.62 -5.05 12.05
C PRO A 87 -28.65 -3.55 12.37
N LEU A 88 -27.47 -2.97 12.54
CA LEU A 88 -27.31 -1.53 12.74
C LEU A 88 -27.88 -0.78 11.52
N SER A 89 -28.37 0.45 11.71
CA SER A 89 -29.06 1.23 10.68
C SER A 89 -28.27 1.25 9.35
N TYR A 90 -26.98 1.55 9.41
CA TYR A 90 -26.11 1.62 8.26
C TYR A 90 -25.89 0.27 7.55
N GLN A 91 -26.06 -0.87 8.24
CA GLN A 91 -25.92 -2.21 7.64
C GLN A 91 -27.07 -2.56 6.70
N THR A 92 -28.22 -1.92 6.86
CA THR A 92 -29.40 -2.12 6.00
C THR A 92 -29.48 -1.12 4.85
N MET A 93 -28.70 -0.03 4.90
CA MET A 93 -28.65 0.98 3.83
C MET A 93 -28.07 0.38 2.55
N TYR A 94 -28.62 0.73 1.41
CA TYR A 94 -28.09 0.43 0.08
C TYR A 94 -27.63 -1.03 -0.11
N PRO A 95 -28.51 -2.03 0.02
CA PRO A 95 -28.12 -3.45 0.00
C PRO A 95 -27.51 -3.93 -1.33
N LYS A 96 -27.73 -3.18 -2.42
CA LYS A 96 -27.13 -3.45 -3.75
C LYS A 96 -25.73 -2.85 -3.90
N MET A 97 -25.31 -1.94 -3.02
CA MET A 97 -24.00 -1.34 -3.04
C MET A 97 -22.98 -2.29 -2.40
N LYS A 98 -22.50 -3.21 -3.19
CA LYS A 98 -21.54 -4.26 -2.79
C LYS A 98 -20.68 -4.72 -3.96
N VAL A 99 -19.52 -5.28 -3.64
CA VAL A 99 -18.62 -5.96 -4.57
C VAL A 99 -18.69 -7.46 -4.30
N ASP A 100 -19.01 -8.24 -5.31
CA ASP A 100 -19.22 -9.68 -5.19
C ASP A 100 -18.58 -10.38 -6.41
N PRO A 101 -17.71 -11.39 -6.26
CA PRO A 101 -17.22 -11.94 -4.97
C PRO A 101 -16.23 -11.02 -4.27
N ILE A 102 -16.02 -11.27 -2.95
CA ILE A 102 -14.98 -10.57 -2.17
C ILE A 102 -13.61 -10.95 -2.77
N PRO A 103 -12.76 -9.97 -3.13
CA PRO A 103 -11.52 -10.23 -3.84
C PRO A 103 -10.46 -10.87 -2.94
N THR A 104 -9.63 -11.75 -3.53
CA THR A 104 -8.38 -12.18 -2.92
C THR A 104 -7.27 -11.20 -3.33
N VAL A 105 -6.58 -10.64 -2.35
CA VAL A 105 -5.54 -9.64 -2.60
C VAL A 105 -4.16 -10.28 -2.78
N HIS A 106 -3.34 -9.68 -3.65
CA HIS A 106 -1.99 -10.12 -3.97
C HIS A 106 -0.98 -8.99 -3.78
N THR A 107 0.25 -9.36 -3.44
CA THR A 107 1.36 -8.40 -3.36
C THR A 107 1.66 -7.81 -4.74
N ALA A 108 1.92 -6.52 -4.79
CA ALA A 108 2.31 -5.82 -6.01
C ALA A 108 3.60 -6.39 -6.63
N PRO A 109 3.73 -6.43 -7.96
CA PRO A 109 4.99 -6.77 -8.62
C PRO A 109 6.10 -5.79 -8.24
N ARG A 110 7.34 -6.29 -8.15
CA ARG A 110 8.51 -5.43 -7.89
C ARG A 110 8.68 -4.38 -8.99
N GLY A 111 9.06 -3.16 -8.61
CA GLY A 111 9.26 -2.06 -9.54
C GLY A 111 7.95 -1.40 -10.01
N THR A 112 6.81 -1.80 -9.46
CA THR A 112 5.53 -1.15 -9.75
C THR A 112 5.27 0.00 -8.78
N VAL A 113 4.86 1.14 -9.32
CA VAL A 113 4.40 2.32 -8.58
C VAL A 113 2.94 2.57 -8.94
N TYR A 114 2.09 2.77 -7.95
CA TYR A 114 0.69 3.13 -8.16
C TYR A 114 0.52 4.64 -7.96
N LEU A 115 0.41 5.36 -9.06
CA LEU A 115 0.09 6.79 -9.05
C LEU A 115 -1.41 6.93 -8.83
N THR A 116 -1.81 7.64 -7.78
CA THR A 116 -3.21 7.83 -7.41
C THR A 116 -3.54 9.30 -7.28
N PHE A 117 -4.68 9.71 -7.81
CA PHE A 117 -5.14 11.09 -7.83
C PHE A 117 -6.43 11.24 -7.05
N ASP A 118 -6.48 12.25 -6.18
CA ASP A 118 -7.65 12.56 -5.38
C ASP A 118 -8.25 13.91 -5.80
N GLY A 119 -9.57 14.00 -5.79
CA GLY A 119 -10.32 15.26 -5.83
C GLY A 119 -10.84 15.69 -7.20
N GLY A 120 -10.38 15.09 -8.30
CA GLY A 120 -10.96 15.28 -9.62
C GLY A 120 -12.36 14.68 -9.79
N PRO A 121 -12.93 14.73 -11.00
CA PRO A 121 -12.33 15.16 -12.27
C PRO A 121 -12.25 16.69 -12.46
N SER A 122 -11.25 17.13 -13.20
CA SER A 122 -11.10 18.55 -13.57
C SER A 122 -10.34 18.71 -14.89
N GLN A 123 -10.07 19.95 -15.31
CA GLN A 123 -9.20 20.22 -16.45
C GLN A 123 -7.77 19.68 -16.24
N ASN A 124 -7.28 19.66 -14.98
CA ASN A 124 -5.98 19.06 -14.64
C ASN A 124 -5.95 17.56 -14.92
N THR A 125 -7.06 16.87 -14.70
CA THR A 125 -7.21 15.44 -15.01
C THR A 125 -6.98 15.16 -16.50
N ILE A 126 -7.44 16.03 -17.39
CA ILE A 126 -7.23 15.88 -18.85
C ILE A 126 -5.72 15.91 -19.17
N THR A 127 -4.98 16.86 -18.62
CA THR A 127 -3.53 16.99 -18.82
C THR A 127 -2.78 15.76 -18.29
N ILE A 128 -3.24 15.20 -17.16
CA ILE A 128 -2.69 13.98 -16.55
C ILE A 128 -2.96 12.77 -17.47
N LEU A 129 -4.19 12.62 -17.97
CA LEU A 129 -4.57 11.54 -18.90
C LEU A 129 -3.76 11.60 -20.20
N ASP A 130 -3.57 12.81 -20.78
CA ASP A 130 -2.73 12.99 -21.97
C ASP A 130 -1.29 12.50 -21.72
N THR A 131 -0.74 12.81 -20.54
CA THR A 131 0.58 12.34 -20.13
C THR A 131 0.62 10.83 -19.97
N LEU A 132 -0.33 10.24 -19.24
CA LEU A 132 -0.41 8.79 -19.05
C LEU A 132 -0.47 8.05 -20.39
N LYS A 133 -1.30 8.53 -21.31
CA LYS A 133 -1.43 7.99 -22.66
C LYS A 133 -0.13 8.08 -23.44
N LYS A 134 0.54 9.26 -23.42
CA LYS A 134 1.82 9.50 -24.09
C LYS A 134 2.91 8.54 -23.64
N TYR A 135 2.98 8.25 -22.35
CA TYR A 135 4.02 7.39 -21.74
C TYR A 135 3.58 5.93 -21.59
N GLY A 136 2.37 5.55 -22.00
CA GLY A 136 1.86 4.19 -21.90
C GLY A 136 1.67 3.71 -20.46
N GLN A 137 1.42 4.63 -19.52
CA GLN A 137 1.30 4.32 -18.09
C GLN A 137 -0.17 4.28 -17.67
N LYS A 138 -0.44 3.60 -16.53
CA LYS A 138 -1.77 3.56 -15.93
C LYS A 138 -1.75 4.21 -14.54
N ALA A 139 -2.93 4.64 -14.09
CA ALA A 139 -3.12 5.30 -12.79
C ALA A 139 -4.52 4.99 -12.22
N THR A 140 -4.75 5.46 -11.00
CA THR A 140 -6.02 5.35 -10.30
C THR A 140 -6.52 6.73 -9.92
N PHE A 141 -7.80 6.99 -10.11
CA PHE A 141 -8.45 8.25 -9.76
C PHE A 141 -9.53 8.01 -8.72
N PHE A 142 -9.34 8.53 -7.51
CA PHE A 142 -10.35 8.54 -6.45
C PHE A 142 -11.16 9.83 -6.57
N VAL A 143 -12.28 9.73 -7.26
CA VAL A 143 -13.03 10.90 -7.70
C VAL A 143 -13.94 11.46 -6.62
N THR A 144 -14.19 12.77 -6.69
CA THR A 144 -15.18 13.48 -5.89
C THR A 144 -16.47 13.60 -6.69
N GLY A 145 -17.56 13.04 -6.18
CA GLY A 145 -18.82 12.94 -6.91
C GLY A 145 -19.39 14.29 -7.34
N SER A 146 -19.29 15.31 -6.50
CA SER A 146 -19.74 16.67 -6.82
C SER A 146 -18.94 17.37 -7.94
N ALA A 147 -17.77 16.85 -8.29
CA ALA A 147 -16.96 17.35 -9.42
C ALA A 147 -17.32 16.65 -10.77
N ILE A 148 -18.17 15.62 -10.75
CA ILE A 148 -18.52 14.86 -11.95
C ILE A 148 -19.44 15.63 -12.90
N PRO A 149 -20.50 16.34 -12.44
CA PRO A 149 -21.40 17.04 -13.34
C PRO A 149 -20.67 18.00 -14.30
N GLY A 150 -20.87 17.78 -15.62
CA GLY A 150 -20.16 18.49 -16.69
C GLY A 150 -18.77 17.94 -17.05
N ASN A 151 -18.28 16.93 -16.31
CA ASN A 151 -16.99 16.26 -16.54
C ASN A 151 -17.14 14.74 -16.82
N GLU A 152 -18.33 14.27 -17.16
CA GLU A 152 -18.65 12.85 -17.40
C GLU A 152 -17.75 12.24 -18.48
N ALA A 153 -17.43 13.02 -19.51
CA ALA A 153 -16.53 12.60 -20.59
C ALA A 153 -15.12 12.28 -20.08
N ILE A 154 -14.66 12.91 -19.00
CA ILE A 154 -13.35 12.65 -18.40
C ILE A 154 -13.36 11.28 -17.72
N LEU A 155 -14.42 10.95 -16.96
CA LEU A 155 -14.56 9.63 -16.32
C LEU A 155 -14.63 8.52 -17.37
N LYS A 156 -15.42 8.74 -18.43
CA LYS A 156 -15.50 7.79 -19.53
C LYS A 156 -14.13 7.56 -20.15
N ARG A 157 -13.37 8.63 -20.40
CA ARG A 157 -12.00 8.55 -20.91
C ARG A 157 -11.06 7.79 -19.98
N MET A 158 -11.14 7.98 -18.63
CA MET A 158 -10.37 7.21 -17.66
C MET A 158 -10.58 5.71 -17.86
N VAL A 159 -11.83 5.28 -17.99
CA VAL A 159 -12.20 3.87 -18.17
C VAL A 159 -11.74 3.35 -19.53
N ASP A 160 -12.03 4.07 -20.61
CA ASP A 160 -11.69 3.69 -22.00
C ASP A 160 -10.16 3.58 -22.19
N GLU A 161 -9.37 4.40 -21.50
CA GLU A 161 -7.90 4.34 -21.51
C GLU A 161 -7.33 3.33 -20.48
N GLY A 162 -8.18 2.59 -19.76
CA GLY A 162 -7.79 1.48 -18.88
C GLY A 162 -7.24 1.91 -17.54
N HIS A 163 -7.60 3.08 -17.05
CA HIS A 163 -7.33 3.51 -15.66
C HIS A 163 -8.40 2.96 -14.71
N THR A 164 -8.14 3.01 -13.41
CA THR A 164 -9.15 2.68 -12.40
C THR A 164 -9.81 3.94 -11.87
N VAL A 165 -11.14 3.93 -11.81
CA VAL A 165 -11.93 4.93 -11.13
C VAL A 165 -12.40 4.35 -9.79
N GLY A 166 -11.99 4.96 -8.68
CA GLY A 166 -12.44 4.66 -7.33
C GLY A 166 -13.26 5.82 -6.78
N VAL A 167 -13.89 5.60 -5.63
CA VAL A 167 -14.63 6.65 -4.91
C VAL A 167 -13.75 7.28 -3.85
N ARG A 168 -13.75 8.61 -3.76
CA ARG A 168 -13.27 9.36 -2.60
C ARG A 168 -14.43 9.75 -1.70
N SER A 169 -15.32 10.60 -2.16
CA SER A 169 -16.54 11.08 -1.50
C SER A 169 -17.43 11.77 -2.53
N TYR A 170 -18.68 12.04 -2.17
CA TYR A 170 -19.50 12.97 -2.96
C TYR A 170 -19.19 14.41 -2.60
N ALA A 171 -19.23 14.74 -1.32
CA ALA A 171 -18.91 16.08 -0.81
C ALA A 171 -17.44 16.23 -0.42
N SER A 172 -16.99 17.48 -0.31
CA SER A 172 -15.63 17.80 0.15
C SER A 172 -15.57 18.19 1.64
N ASN A 173 -16.70 18.19 2.35
CA ASN A 173 -16.78 18.57 3.76
C ASN A 173 -16.58 17.35 4.67
N TYR A 174 -15.34 17.14 5.14
CA TYR A 174 -15.00 16.00 6.00
C TYR A 174 -15.78 15.98 7.31
N ALA A 175 -16.07 17.14 7.89
CA ALA A 175 -16.81 17.22 9.15
C ALA A 175 -18.23 16.65 9.02
N SER A 176 -18.90 16.83 7.88
CA SER A 176 -20.24 16.27 7.66
C SER A 176 -20.20 14.78 7.30
N ILE A 177 -19.23 14.36 6.50
CA ILE A 177 -19.09 12.97 6.04
C ILE A 177 -18.86 12.01 7.23
N TYR A 178 -18.08 12.42 8.23
CA TYR A 178 -17.67 11.57 9.35
C TYR A 178 -18.50 11.77 10.64
N THR A 179 -19.70 12.33 10.55
CA THR A 179 -20.59 12.47 11.72
C THR A 179 -21.12 11.14 12.21
N SER A 180 -21.31 10.17 11.34
CA SER A 180 -21.76 8.81 11.65
C SER A 180 -21.42 7.86 10.48
N PRO A 181 -21.46 6.53 10.69
CA PRO A 181 -21.38 5.56 9.59
C PRO A 181 -22.50 5.74 8.56
N ASP A 182 -23.72 6.11 8.99
CA ASP A 182 -24.86 6.38 8.09
C ASP A 182 -24.57 7.57 7.18
N ALA A 183 -24.04 8.67 7.72
CA ALA A 183 -23.68 9.86 6.93
C ALA A 183 -22.57 9.56 5.91
N TYR A 184 -21.58 8.75 6.30
CA TYR A 184 -20.53 8.30 5.39
C TYR A 184 -21.08 7.46 4.24
N LEU A 185 -21.96 6.49 4.55
CA LEU A 185 -22.56 5.63 3.53
C LEU A 185 -23.50 6.38 2.58
N GLU A 186 -24.21 7.40 3.08
CA GLU A 186 -25.00 8.29 2.24
C GLU A 186 -24.14 9.04 1.23
N ASP A 187 -23.07 9.70 1.71
CA ASP A 187 -22.11 10.43 0.84
C ASP A 187 -21.43 9.48 -0.16
N PHE A 188 -20.98 8.33 0.32
CA PHE A 188 -20.35 7.31 -0.52
C PHE A 188 -21.31 6.79 -1.59
N HIS A 189 -22.55 6.49 -1.24
CA HIS A 189 -23.57 6.01 -2.19
C HIS A 189 -23.85 7.04 -3.29
N GLN A 190 -23.94 8.32 -2.95
CA GLN A 190 -24.13 9.39 -3.94
C GLN A 190 -22.96 9.44 -4.93
N ALA A 191 -21.70 9.36 -4.44
CA ALA A 191 -20.53 9.31 -5.30
C ALA A 191 -20.48 8.04 -6.16
N TYR A 192 -20.79 6.90 -5.58
CA TYR A 192 -20.84 5.60 -6.26
C TYR A 192 -21.82 5.59 -7.43
N GLN A 193 -23.02 6.14 -7.23
CA GLN A 193 -24.02 6.28 -8.27
C GLN A 193 -23.62 7.32 -9.34
N ALA A 194 -23.01 8.44 -8.93
CA ALA A 194 -22.54 9.45 -9.86
C ALA A 194 -21.47 8.91 -10.81
N VAL A 195 -20.52 8.10 -10.29
CA VAL A 195 -19.51 7.43 -11.12
C VAL A 195 -20.17 6.48 -12.12
N TYR A 196 -21.08 5.61 -11.66
CA TYR A 196 -21.76 4.67 -12.55
C TYR A 196 -22.53 5.40 -13.65
N ASN A 197 -23.28 6.45 -13.30
CA ASN A 197 -24.06 7.22 -14.26
C ASN A 197 -23.17 7.91 -15.29
N ALA A 198 -21.96 8.32 -14.93
CA ALA A 198 -21.02 9.00 -15.82
C ALA A 198 -20.27 8.05 -16.76
N CYS A 199 -19.85 6.86 -16.31
CA CYS A 199 -18.96 5.99 -17.09
C CYS A 199 -19.44 4.53 -17.23
N GLY A 200 -20.56 4.14 -16.60
CA GLY A 200 -21.14 2.80 -16.71
C GLY A 200 -20.41 1.73 -15.89
N VAL A 201 -19.44 2.11 -15.05
CA VAL A 201 -18.64 1.18 -14.23
C VAL A 201 -18.91 1.44 -12.73
N TYR A 202 -19.23 0.39 -12.00
CA TYR A 202 -19.29 0.48 -10.56
C TYR A 202 -17.89 0.39 -9.94
N PRO A 203 -17.48 1.40 -9.12
CA PRO A 203 -16.22 1.33 -8.40
C PRO A 203 -16.15 0.14 -7.45
N THR A 204 -15.00 -0.49 -7.34
CA THR A 204 -14.75 -1.60 -6.40
C THR A 204 -13.76 -1.22 -5.31
N ILE A 205 -13.11 -0.08 -5.47
CA ILE A 205 -12.13 0.46 -4.54
C ILE A 205 -12.48 1.89 -4.14
N PHE A 206 -11.96 2.31 -2.98
CA PHE A 206 -12.18 3.66 -2.49
C PHE A 206 -10.99 4.17 -1.65
N ARG A 207 -11.02 5.45 -1.35
CA ARG A 207 -10.10 6.10 -0.42
C ARG A 207 -10.89 7.00 0.53
N PHE A 208 -10.55 6.91 1.80
CA PHE A 208 -11.11 7.81 2.80
C PHE A 208 -10.62 9.25 2.57
N PRO A 209 -11.52 10.25 2.51
CA PRO A 209 -11.11 11.66 2.51
C PRO A 209 -10.21 11.99 3.70
N GLY A 210 -8.97 12.42 3.44
CA GLY A 210 -7.97 12.69 4.47
C GLY A 210 -7.29 11.45 5.07
N GLY A 211 -7.52 10.25 4.49
CA GLY A 211 -6.98 8.98 4.96
C GLY A 211 -7.90 8.26 5.95
N SER A 212 -7.72 6.94 6.10
CA SER A 212 -8.59 6.09 6.93
C SER A 212 -8.57 6.49 8.42
N VAL A 213 -7.43 6.97 8.91
CA VAL A 213 -7.30 7.49 10.28
C VAL A 213 -6.93 8.97 10.24
N SER A 214 -7.91 9.83 10.45
CA SER A 214 -7.76 11.28 10.46
C SER A 214 -8.42 11.88 11.70
N PRO A 215 -8.14 13.14 12.04
CA PRO A 215 -8.86 13.81 13.14
C PRO A 215 -10.39 13.80 12.97
N TYR A 216 -10.88 13.79 11.74
CA TYR A 216 -12.32 13.77 11.43
C TYR A 216 -12.93 12.38 11.53
N SER A 217 -12.25 11.34 11.09
CA SER A 217 -12.78 9.96 11.04
C SER A 217 -12.61 9.20 12.35
N ARG A 218 -11.76 9.67 13.28
CA ARG A 218 -11.32 8.93 14.49
C ARG A 218 -12.46 8.31 15.32
N ALA A 219 -13.62 8.92 15.38
CA ALA A 219 -14.74 8.40 16.17
C ALA A 219 -15.51 7.27 15.49
N VAL A 220 -15.41 7.12 14.17
CA VAL A 220 -16.28 6.25 13.36
C VAL A 220 -15.53 5.35 12.36
N TYR A 221 -14.21 5.52 12.17
CA TYR A 221 -13.48 4.85 11.10
C TYR A 221 -13.55 3.32 11.19
N GLU A 222 -13.49 2.72 12.39
CA GLU A 222 -13.53 1.26 12.55
C GLU A 222 -14.87 0.69 12.06
N GLN A 223 -15.98 1.34 12.42
CA GLN A 223 -17.32 0.93 11.98
C GLN A 223 -17.48 1.07 10.47
N ILE A 224 -16.97 2.17 9.90
CA ILE A 224 -17.02 2.40 8.45
C ILE A 224 -16.16 1.37 7.72
N ILE A 225 -14.93 1.12 8.18
CA ILE A 225 -14.03 0.11 7.58
C ILE A 225 -14.70 -1.27 7.61
N ALA A 226 -15.21 -1.68 8.78
CA ALA A 226 -15.87 -2.98 8.94
C ALA A 226 -17.04 -3.13 7.97
N GLU A 227 -17.88 -2.10 7.83
CA GLU A 227 -19.03 -2.13 6.93
C GLU A 227 -18.63 -2.14 5.46
N MET A 228 -17.64 -1.34 5.06
CA MET A 228 -17.17 -1.30 3.66
C MET A 228 -16.49 -2.60 3.25
N LEU A 229 -15.70 -3.21 4.14
CA LEU A 229 -15.11 -4.53 3.91
C LEU A 229 -16.18 -5.62 3.85
N ARG A 230 -17.21 -5.58 4.73
CA ARG A 230 -18.37 -6.50 4.67
C ARG A 230 -19.08 -6.42 3.32
N ARG A 231 -19.10 -5.26 2.69
CA ARG A 231 -19.63 -5.04 1.33
C ARG A 231 -18.68 -5.45 0.21
N GLY A 232 -17.47 -5.90 0.52
CA GLY A 232 -16.46 -6.33 -0.43
C GLY A 232 -15.64 -5.21 -1.07
N PHE A 233 -15.78 -3.95 -0.62
CA PHE A 233 -14.93 -2.86 -1.11
C PHE A 233 -13.54 -2.93 -0.49
N VAL A 234 -12.51 -2.55 -1.27
CA VAL A 234 -11.12 -2.42 -0.79
C VAL A 234 -10.76 -0.94 -0.71
N TYR A 235 -10.19 -0.51 0.41
CA TYR A 235 -9.73 0.87 0.54
C TYR A 235 -8.21 0.99 0.51
N TYR A 236 -7.74 2.14 0.05
CA TYR A 236 -6.33 2.44 -0.11
C TYR A 236 -5.98 3.78 0.52
N ASP A 237 -5.11 3.76 1.52
CA ASP A 237 -4.34 4.92 1.91
C ASP A 237 -3.12 5.06 0.96
N TRP A 238 -2.04 5.64 1.40
CA TRP A 238 -0.83 5.83 0.60
C TRP A 238 0.43 5.57 1.42
N SER A 239 1.52 5.25 0.76
CA SER A 239 2.84 5.13 1.38
C SER A 239 3.74 6.31 1.05
N VAL A 240 3.38 7.10 0.02
CA VAL A 240 4.12 8.28 -0.42
C VAL A 240 3.14 9.40 -0.71
N SER A 241 3.37 10.61 -0.16
CA SER A 241 2.62 11.81 -0.53
C SER A 241 3.50 12.73 -1.38
N ALA A 242 2.93 13.29 -2.45
CA ALA A 242 3.57 14.34 -3.24
C ALA A 242 3.67 15.68 -2.47
N GLY A 243 2.87 15.84 -1.40
CA GLY A 243 2.77 17.08 -0.63
C GLY A 243 2.21 18.23 -1.44
N ASP A 244 1.38 17.93 -2.43
CA ASP A 244 0.75 18.89 -3.34
C ASP A 244 -0.61 19.41 -2.82
N ASP A 245 -1.02 18.96 -1.64
CA ASP A 245 -2.24 19.37 -0.93
C ASP A 245 -2.06 20.61 -0.04
N THR A 246 -0.86 21.17 0.00
CA THR A 246 -0.55 22.38 0.79
C THR A 246 -1.03 23.64 0.11
N SER A 247 -1.23 24.72 0.89
CA SER A 247 -1.60 26.03 0.37
C SER A 247 -0.46 26.75 -0.39
N ALA A 248 0.78 26.30 -0.20
CA ALA A 248 1.94 26.84 -0.91
C ALA A 248 2.12 26.11 -2.24
N ALA A 249 2.20 26.88 -3.34
CA ALA A 249 2.52 26.35 -4.65
C ALA A 249 3.85 25.58 -4.63
N ARG A 250 3.89 24.42 -5.25
CA ARG A 250 5.10 23.59 -5.36
C ARG A 250 5.64 23.57 -6.77
N THR A 251 6.95 23.65 -6.87
CA THR A 251 7.62 23.55 -8.18
C THR A 251 7.59 22.12 -8.72
N ILE A 252 7.71 21.99 -10.04
CA ILE A 252 7.86 20.70 -10.74
C ILE A 252 8.96 19.84 -10.09
N THR A 253 10.11 20.47 -9.79
CA THR A 253 11.24 19.77 -9.16
C THR A 253 10.91 19.29 -7.76
N GLN A 254 10.23 20.08 -6.94
CA GLN A 254 9.85 19.70 -5.58
C GLN A 254 8.89 18.52 -5.57
N ILE A 255 7.84 18.53 -6.39
CA ILE A 255 6.88 17.42 -6.50
C ILE A 255 7.60 16.15 -6.98
N THR A 256 8.35 16.25 -8.08
CA THR A 256 9.08 15.11 -8.66
C THR A 256 10.06 14.49 -7.67
N GLN A 257 10.88 15.33 -7.01
CA GLN A 257 11.89 14.85 -6.08
C GLN A 257 11.27 14.23 -4.82
N THR A 258 10.19 14.82 -4.29
CA THR A 258 9.46 14.29 -3.13
C THR A 258 8.93 12.88 -3.43
N VAL A 259 8.27 12.72 -4.57
CA VAL A 259 7.71 11.41 -4.96
C VAL A 259 8.83 10.40 -5.23
N LEU A 260 9.85 10.76 -6.02
CA LEU A 260 10.95 9.84 -6.36
C LEU A 260 11.69 9.36 -5.10
N THR A 261 12.02 10.26 -4.19
CA THR A 261 12.66 9.92 -2.91
C THR A 261 11.74 9.01 -2.06
N GLY A 262 10.46 9.35 -1.97
CA GLY A 262 9.48 8.54 -1.24
C GLY A 262 9.34 7.12 -1.80
N VAL A 263 9.25 6.98 -3.12
CA VAL A 263 9.18 5.68 -3.81
C VAL A 263 10.43 4.84 -3.57
N GLN A 264 11.61 5.46 -3.58
CA GLN A 264 12.88 4.77 -3.36
C GLN A 264 13.12 4.36 -1.90
N SER A 265 12.54 5.09 -0.95
CA SER A 265 12.75 4.87 0.49
C SER A 265 11.67 4.05 1.17
N THR A 266 10.48 3.90 0.57
CA THR A 266 9.40 3.13 1.19
C THR A 266 9.72 1.63 1.22
N SER A 267 9.42 0.97 2.34
CA SER A 267 9.50 -0.48 2.49
C SER A 267 8.20 -1.20 2.08
N SER A 268 7.11 -0.45 1.90
CA SER A 268 5.81 -0.96 1.48
C SER A 268 5.59 -0.77 -0.03
N THR A 269 4.45 -1.25 -0.54
CA THR A 269 4.03 -0.98 -1.92
C THR A 269 3.96 0.53 -2.17
N PRO A 270 4.67 1.07 -3.19
CA PRO A 270 4.61 2.50 -3.49
C PRO A 270 3.25 2.91 -4.04
N ILE A 271 2.37 3.40 -3.17
CA ILE A 271 1.10 4.05 -3.52
C ILE A 271 1.29 5.53 -3.28
N VAL A 272 1.25 6.31 -4.36
CA VAL A 272 1.56 7.76 -4.33
C VAL A 272 0.26 8.54 -4.32
N LEU A 273 0.07 9.39 -3.31
CA LEU A 273 -0.99 10.38 -3.26
C LEU A 273 -0.59 11.64 -4.03
N LEU A 274 -1.41 11.99 -5.00
CA LEU A 274 -1.38 13.21 -5.80
C LEU A 274 -2.81 13.77 -5.86
N HIS A 275 -2.96 15.03 -6.29
CA HIS A 275 -4.26 15.65 -6.46
C HIS A 275 -4.45 16.18 -7.89
N ASP A 276 -5.67 15.99 -8.43
CA ASP A 276 -6.06 16.44 -9.77
C ASP A 276 -7.29 17.37 -9.76
N SER A 277 -7.65 17.88 -8.57
CA SER A 277 -8.70 18.90 -8.45
C SER A 277 -8.35 20.19 -9.17
N ALA A 278 -9.35 21.03 -9.44
CA ALA A 278 -9.19 22.21 -10.29
C ALA A 278 -8.15 23.23 -9.77
N ASP A 279 -7.91 23.27 -8.48
CA ASP A 279 -6.93 24.10 -7.80
C ASP A 279 -5.50 23.52 -7.74
N ARG A 280 -5.26 22.35 -8.34
CA ARG A 280 -3.97 21.62 -8.27
C ARG A 280 -3.25 21.55 -9.63
N GLY A 281 -3.15 22.69 -10.31
CA GLY A 281 -2.44 22.80 -11.59
C GLY A 281 -0.96 22.44 -11.51
N ASP A 282 -0.29 22.71 -10.40
CA ASP A 282 1.13 22.39 -10.20
C ASP A 282 1.41 20.89 -10.39
N THR A 283 0.52 20.03 -9.88
CA THR A 283 0.61 18.57 -10.06
C THR A 283 0.51 18.17 -11.53
N ALA A 284 -0.46 18.70 -12.25
CA ALA A 284 -0.64 18.42 -13.69
C ALA A 284 0.59 18.86 -14.51
N TYR A 285 1.17 20.02 -14.21
CA TYR A 285 2.40 20.49 -14.87
C TYR A 285 3.64 19.66 -14.52
N ALA A 286 3.75 19.19 -13.26
CA ALA A 286 4.87 18.37 -12.81
C ALA A 286 4.81 16.94 -13.36
N PHE A 287 3.64 16.47 -13.76
CA PHE A 287 3.35 15.05 -13.94
C PHE A 287 4.18 14.40 -15.06
N ALA A 288 4.39 15.08 -16.19
CA ALA A 288 5.21 14.55 -17.28
C ALA A 288 6.69 14.32 -16.86
N ASN A 289 7.23 15.25 -16.06
CA ASN A 289 8.58 15.11 -15.51
C ASN A 289 8.64 13.95 -14.49
N LEU A 290 7.65 13.85 -13.60
CA LEU A 290 7.56 12.78 -12.62
C LEU A 290 7.54 11.39 -13.29
N VAL A 291 6.68 11.18 -14.29
CA VAL A 291 6.61 9.90 -15.02
C VAL A 291 7.94 9.58 -15.68
N THR A 292 8.59 10.57 -16.30
CA THR A 292 9.90 10.40 -16.95
C THR A 292 10.98 9.97 -15.94
N GLU A 293 11.04 10.60 -14.77
CA GLU A 293 12.04 10.27 -13.76
C GLU A 293 11.77 8.90 -13.11
N LEU A 294 10.52 8.53 -12.89
CA LEU A 294 10.17 7.17 -12.42
C LEU A 294 10.60 6.11 -13.44
N GLN A 295 10.34 6.31 -14.73
CA GLN A 295 10.77 5.38 -15.77
C GLN A 295 12.29 5.27 -15.87
N LYS A 296 13.05 6.39 -15.79
CA LYS A 296 14.50 6.39 -15.74
C LYS A 296 15.05 5.61 -14.53
N ALA A 297 14.34 5.66 -13.41
CA ALA A 297 14.69 4.91 -12.20
C ALA A 297 14.28 3.42 -12.27
N GLY A 298 13.70 2.97 -13.40
CA GLY A 298 13.32 1.57 -13.63
C GLY A 298 11.94 1.18 -13.10
N TYR A 299 11.09 2.16 -12.76
CA TYR A 299 9.72 1.91 -12.31
C TYR A 299 8.71 1.92 -13.46
N THR A 300 7.68 1.11 -13.32
CA THR A 300 6.49 1.12 -14.18
C THR A 300 5.28 1.57 -13.35
N CYS A 301 4.48 2.47 -13.90
CA CYS A 301 3.27 2.91 -13.22
C CYS A 301 2.06 2.08 -13.65
N ASP A 302 1.32 1.55 -12.68
CA ASP A 302 0.11 0.77 -12.93
C ASP A 302 -1.04 1.29 -12.05
N ARG A 303 -2.23 0.78 -12.31
CA ARG A 303 -3.47 1.12 -11.59
C ARG A 303 -3.72 0.17 -10.43
N LEU A 304 -4.27 0.68 -9.35
CA LEU A 304 -4.84 -0.14 -8.29
C LEU A 304 -6.10 -0.85 -8.80
N THR A 305 -6.27 -2.07 -8.37
CA THR A 305 -7.52 -2.85 -8.52
C THR A 305 -7.83 -3.49 -7.17
N ASN A 306 -9.04 -3.97 -6.97
CA ASN A 306 -9.45 -4.59 -5.70
C ASN A 306 -8.68 -5.88 -5.33
N ILE A 307 -7.78 -6.36 -6.20
CA ILE A 307 -6.89 -7.51 -5.92
C ILE A 307 -5.46 -7.10 -5.53
N VAL A 308 -5.09 -5.83 -5.59
CA VAL A 308 -3.79 -5.36 -5.10
C VAL A 308 -3.83 -5.24 -3.59
N ARG A 309 -2.82 -5.77 -2.87
CA ARG A 309 -2.74 -5.67 -1.41
C ARG A 309 -2.73 -4.20 -0.99
N PRO A 310 -3.69 -3.76 -0.14
CA PRO A 310 -3.79 -2.36 0.24
C PRO A 310 -2.67 -1.94 1.20
N VAL A 311 -2.35 -0.64 1.17
CA VAL A 311 -1.64 0.08 2.23
C VAL A 311 -2.71 0.82 3.01
N THR A 312 -2.71 0.66 4.34
CA THR A 312 -3.73 1.23 5.23
C THR A 312 -3.10 1.88 6.46
N PHE A 313 -3.70 2.95 6.99
CA PHE A 313 -3.24 3.59 8.22
C PHE A 313 -3.87 2.98 9.48
N ALA A 314 -5.05 2.37 9.33
CA ALA A 314 -5.83 1.84 10.46
C ALA A 314 -5.25 0.55 11.02
N TYR A 315 -4.77 -0.33 10.17
CA TYR A 315 -4.24 -1.64 10.54
C TYR A 315 -2.87 -1.79 9.88
N VAL A 316 -1.84 -1.50 10.65
CA VAL A 316 -0.44 -1.65 10.21
C VAL A 316 0.01 -3.04 10.66
N ASP A 317 0.41 -3.90 9.69
CA ASP A 317 0.97 -5.23 9.93
C ASP A 317 2.34 -5.17 10.63
#